data_b6d19a82d440fcbff4b5103657b71292
#
_entry.id   b6d19a82d440fcbff4b5103657b71292
#
_cell.length_a   1.000
_cell.length_b   1.000
_cell.length_c   1.000
_cell.angle_alpha   90.00
_cell.angle_beta   90.00
_cell.angle_gamma   90.00
#
_symmetry.space_group_name_H-M   'P 1'
#
loop_
_entity.id
_entity.type
_entity.pdbx_description
1 polymer ?
#
loop_
_entity_poly.entity_id
_entity_poly.type
_entity_poly.pdbx_seq_one_letter_code
_entity_poly.pdbx_strand_id
1 'polypeptide(L)'
;MRGRRWLGRIAAVGALGALVTALALGIGAWRSRGLVDAGAALVSDEAYLPAARALTRAVVAAPRDARAHYFLGLAYAGLGEDEAALRHARDAVRLAPREPAYETGLATLLLDEGRVPEAVVHLRRAADMAPHSPEVRLLLADTLRRAGDVDGMEREYRNAMHLAPGGALAAIAREHLKAARERAAP
;
A
#
# COMPACT_ATOMS: atom_id res chain seq x y z
N MET A 1 53.28 22.31 -14.86
CA MET A 1 52.29 21.58 -15.71
C MET A 1 51.89 20.16 -15.22
N ARG A 2 52.34 19.70 -14.06
CA ARG A 2 52.05 18.33 -13.51
C ARG A 2 50.70 18.20 -12.76
N GLY A 3 50.13 19.28 -12.24
CA GLY A 3 48.88 19.21 -11.42
C GLY A 3 47.60 18.97 -12.17
N ARG A 4 47.50 19.40 -13.44
CA ARG A 4 46.24 19.23 -14.24
C ARG A 4 45.96 17.76 -14.66
N ARG A 5 46.99 16.94 -14.80
CA ARG A 5 46.87 15.51 -15.17
C ARG A 5 46.35 14.65 -14.00
N TRP A 6 46.61 15.05 -12.77
CA TRP A 6 46.20 14.31 -11.56
C TRP A 6 44.69 14.54 -11.28
N LEU A 7 44.20 15.77 -11.43
CA LEU A 7 42.76 16.11 -11.29
C LEU A 7 41.90 15.38 -12.33
N GLY A 8 42.38 15.24 -13.57
CA GLY A 8 41.69 14.48 -14.59
C GLY A 8 41.55 12.98 -14.28
N ARG A 9 42.57 12.40 -13.61
CA ARG A 9 42.53 10.97 -13.20
C ARG A 9 41.58 10.71 -12.05
N ILE A 10 41.47 11.62 -11.08
CA ILE A 10 40.47 11.53 -9.99
C ILE A 10 39.07 11.67 -10.51
N ALA A 11 38.84 12.63 -11.42
CA ALA A 11 37.54 12.79 -12.05
C ALA A 11 37.10 11.56 -12.87
N ALA A 12 38.03 10.94 -13.60
CA ALA A 12 37.77 9.72 -14.37
C ALA A 12 37.44 8.50 -13.47
N VAL A 13 38.14 8.33 -12.35
CA VAL A 13 37.87 7.26 -11.38
C VAL A 13 36.51 7.48 -10.69
N GLY A 14 36.17 8.73 -10.34
CA GLY A 14 34.88 9.09 -9.79
C GLY A 14 33.74 8.83 -10.79
N ALA A 15 33.90 9.19 -12.07
CA ALA A 15 32.93 8.95 -13.12
C ALA A 15 32.74 7.44 -13.39
N LEU A 16 33.81 6.65 -13.40
CA LEU A 16 33.73 5.20 -13.57
C LEU A 16 33.05 4.53 -12.38
N GLY A 17 33.34 4.97 -11.15
CA GLY A 17 32.64 4.50 -9.94
C GLY A 17 31.13 4.82 -9.98
N ALA A 18 30.77 6.04 -10.38
CA ALA A 18 29.36 6.42 -10.53
C ALA A 18 28.65 5.62 -11.63
N LEU A 19 29.34 5.32 -12.74
CA LEU A 19 28.78 4.50 -13.83
C LEU A 19 28.56 3.05 -13.38
N VAL A 20 29.53 2.46 -12.65
CA VAL A 20 29.41 1.09 -12.13
C VAL A 20 28.29 0.99 -11.10
N THR A 21 28.15 1.97 -10.21
CA THR A 21 27.04 2.02 -9.23
C THR A 21 25.69 2.22 -9.91
N ALA A 22 25.60 3.07 -10.91
CA ALA A 22 24.35 3.27 -11.69
C ALA A 22 23.97 2.01 -12.45
N LEU A 23 24.93 1.29 -13.05
CA LEU A 23 24.70 0.03 -13.74
C LEU A 23 24.25 -1.08 -12.76
N ALA A 24 24.91 -1.18 -11.60
CA ALA A 24 24.54 -2.14 -10.55
C ALA A 24 23.14 -1.88 -10.00
N LEU A 25 22.76 -0.60 -9.79
CA LEU A 25 21.43 -0.19 -9.37
C LEU A 25 20.38 -0.47 -10.46
N GLY A 26 20.72 -0.26 -11.73
CA GLY A 26 19.86 -0.58 -12.87
C GLY A 26 19.58 -2.09 -13.01
N ILE A 27 20.62 -2.92 -12.85
CA ILE A 27 20.48 -4.37 -12.85
C ILE A 27 19.66 -4.85 -11.64
N GLY A 28 19.89 -4.26 -10.47
CA GLY A 28 19.13 -4.54 -9.26
C GLY A 28 17.64 -4.24 -9.45
N ALA A 29 17.31 -3.07 -9.97
CA ALA A 29 15.93 -2.66 -10.23
C ALA A 29 15.22 -3.53 -11.29
N TRP A 30 15.93 -3.97 -12.32
CA TRP A 30 15.36 -4.89 -13.32
C TRP A 30 15.08 -6.29 -12.72
N ARG A 31 16.01 -6.83 -11.94
CA ARG A 31 15.82 -8.13 -11.26
C ARG A 31 14.72 -8.07 -10.22
N SER A 32 14.58 -6.95 -9.51
CA SER A 32 13.54 -6.73 -8.51
C SER A 32 12.16 -6.78 -9.14
N ARG A 33 11.93 -6.16 -10.31
CA ARG A 33 10.62 -6.15 -10.97
C ARG A 33 10.06 -7.56 -11.20
N GLY A 34 10.85 -8.46 -11.79
CA GLY A 34 10.43 -9.84 -12.01
C GLY A 34 10.11 -10.60 -10.71
N LEU A 35 10.87 -10.32 -9.63
CA LEU A 35 10.61 -10.90 -8.32
C LEU A 35 9.35 -10.33 -7.68
N VAL A 36 9.06 -9.02 -7.87
CA VAL A 36 7.84 -8.37 -7.38
C VAL A 36 6.62 -8.91 -8.13
N ASP A 37 6.69 -9.05 -9.45
CA ASP A 37 5.59 -9.58 -10.25
C ASP A 37 5.28 -11.04 -9.89
N ALA A 38 6.32 -11.87 -9.74
CA ALA A 38 6.17 -13.24 -9.28
C ALA A 38 5.61 -13.33 -7.85
N GLY A 39 6.11 -12.47 -6.96
CA GLY A 39 5.63 -12.41 -5.58
C GLY A 39 4.19 -11.93 -5.48
N ALA A 40 3.79 -10.94 -6.29
CA ALA A 40 2.41 -10.47 -6.35
C ALA A 40 1.45 -11.56 -6.83
N ALA A 41 1.82 -12.31 -7.87
CA ALA A 41 1.05 -13.46 -8.34
C ALA A 41 0.89 -14.52 -7.23
N LEU A 42 1.98 -14.87 -6.53
CA LEU A 42 1.94 -15.82 -5.42
C LEU A 42 1.07 -15.34 -4.25
N VAL A 43 1.01 -14.02 -3.97
CA VAL A 43 0.07 -13.46 -2.98
C VAL A 43 -1.37 -13.65 -3.44
N SER A 44 -1.65 -13.42 -4.73
CA SER A 44 -2.99 -13.62 -5.31
C SER A 44 -3.43 -15.09 -5.27
N ASP A 45 -2.48 -16.01 -5.37
CA ASP A 45 -2.69 -17.46 -5.27
C ASP A 45 -2.67 -17.96 -3.81
N GLU A 46 -2.63 -17.06 -2.82
CA GLU A 46 -2.53 -17.35 -1.38
C GLU A 46 -1.28 -18.17 -1.00
N ALA A 47 -0.30 -18.23 -1.86
CA ALA A 47 0.97 -18.93 -1.62
C ALA A 47 1.95 -18.01 -0.85
N TYR A 48 1.59 -17.66 0.38
CA TYR A 48 2.24 -16.58 1.14
C TYR A 48 3.71 -16.85 1.47
N LEU A 49 4.10 -18.08 1.82
CA LEU A 49 5.48 -18.40 2.15
C LEU A 49 6.44 -18.28 0.94
N PRO A 50 6.16 -18.85 -0.23
CA PRO A 50 6.97 -18.58 -1.42
C PRO A 50 6.91 -17.11 -1.87
N ALA A 51 5.76 -16.42 -1.70
CA ALA A 51 5.64 -14.99 -1.96
C ALA A 51 6.61 -14.18 -1.09
N ALA A 52 6.61 -14.39 0.23
CA ALA A 52 7.50 -13.72 1.16
C ALA A 52 8.98 -13.93 0.82
N ARG A 53 9.36 -15.15 0.42
CA ARG A 53 10.74 -15.45 -0.03
C ARG A 53 11.14 -14.69 -1.29
N ALA A 54 10.27 -14.64 -2.30
CA ALA A 54 10.52 -13.91 -3.54
C ALA A 54 10.60 -12.39 -3.28
N LEU A 55 9.65 -11.85 -2.51
CA LEU A 55 9.55 -10.43 -2.21
C LEU A 55 10.68 -9.94 -1.27
N THR A 56 11.13 -10.76 -0.33
CA THR A 56 12.33 -10.45 0.47
C THR A 56 13.56 -10.28 -0.43
N ARG A 57 13.73 -11.14 -1.43
CA ARG A 57 14.82 -10.99 -2.41
C ARG A 57 14.64 -9.73 -3.26
N ALA A 58 13.40 -9.35 -3.59
CA ALA A 58 13.11 -8.11 -4.30
C ALA A 58 13.50 -6.88 -3.46
N VAL A 59 13.12 -6.85 -2.18
CA VAL A 59 13.47 -5.77 -1.23
C VAL A 59 14.98 -5.67 -1.04
N VAL A 60 15.70 -6.80 -0.95
CA VAL A 60 17.18 -6.79 -0.87
C VAL A 60 17.81 -6.22 -2.15
N ALA A 61 17.25 -6.56 -3.33
CA ALA A 61 17.76 -6.05 -4.61
C ALA A 61 17.42 -4.57 -4.86
N ALA A 62 16.27 -4.11 -4.36
CA ALA A 62 15.78 -2.74 -4.50
C ALA A 62 15.08 -2.27 -3.20
N PRO A 63 15.82 -1.81 -2.18
CA PRO A 63 15.27 -1.46 -0.86
C PRO A 63 14.30 -0.26 -0.87
N ARG A 64 14.21 0.46 -1.98
CA ARG A 64 13.31 1.61 -2.15
C ARG A 64 12.12 1.31 -3.07
N ASP A 65 11.90 0.06 -3.40
CA ASP A 65 10.75 -0.36 -4.20
C ASP A 65 9.52 -0.48 -3.29
N ALA A 66 8.64 0.54 -3.34
CA ALA A 66 7.42 0.60 -2.55
C ALA A 66 6.48 -0.59 -2.83
N ARG A 67 6.44 -1.05 -4.09
CA ARG A 67 5.60 -2.17 -4.51
C ARG A 67 6.10 -3.49 -3.91
N ALA A 68 7.43 -3.68 -3.83
CA ALA A 68 8.02 -4.83 -3.17
C ALA A 68 7.65 -4.89 -1.69
N HIS A 69 7.75 -3.75 -1.00
CA HIS A 69 7.33 -3.63 0.41
C HIS A 69 5.83 -3.89 0.58
N TYR A 70 4.98 -3.33 -0.28
CA TYR A 70 3.54 -3.52 -0.21
C TYR A 70 3.15 -5.01 -0.29
N PHE A 71 3.60 -5.73 -1.31
CA PHE A 71 3.29 -7.14 -1.46
C PHE A 71 3.95 -8.02 -0.39
N LEU A 72 5.14 -7.64 0.09
CA LEU A 72 5.78 -8.34 1.21
C LEU A 72 4.96 -8.18 2.50
N GLY A 73 4.39 -7.00 2.74
CA GLY A 73 3.44 -6.77 3.83
C GLY A 73 2.22 -7.68 3.74
N LEU A 74 1.61 -7.79 2.53
CA LEU A 74 0.48 -8.70 2.32
C LEU A 74 0.86 -10.17 2.51
N ALA A 75 2.04 -10.58 2.05
CA ALA A 75 2.53 -11.96 2.24
C ALA A 75 2.72 -12.28 3.73
N TYR A 76 3.28 -11.36 4.52
CA TYR A 76 3.42 -11.54 5.97
C TYR A 76 2.07 -11.56 6.69
N ALA A 77 1.11 -10.74 6.27
CA ALA A 77 -0.25 -10.79 6.81
C ALA A 77 -0.90 -12.16 6.59
N GLY A 78 -0.76 -12.72 5.38
CA GLY A 78 -1.26 -14.06 5.08
C GLY A 78 -0.55 -15.18 5.85
N LEU A 79 0.65 -14.92 6.40
CA LEU A 79 1.38 -15.82 7.29
C LEU A 79 1.04 -15.62 8.78
N GLY A 80 0.24 -14.62 9.14
CA GLY A 80 -0.05 -14.22 10.52
C GLY A 80 1.11 -13.49 11.20
N GLU A 81 2.06 -12.96 10.43
CA GLU A 81 3.22 -12.20 10.91
C GLU A 81 2.90 -10.70 10.94
N ASP A 82 1.93 -10.31 11.76
CA ASP A 82 1.24 -9.01 11.73
C ASP A 82 2.19 -7.83 11.92
N GLU A 83 3.15 -7.92 12.85
CA GLU A 83 4.14 -6.86 13.04
C GLU A 83 5.04 -6.66 11.81
N ALA A 84 5.42 -7.75 11.14
CA ALA A 84 6.21 -7.68 9.91
C ALA A 84 5.38 -7.07 8.77
N ALA A 85 4.12 -7.48 8.64
CA ALA A 85 3.15 -6.95 7.69
C ALA A 85 3.00 -5.44 7.84
N LEU A 86 2.73 -4.95 9.05
CA LEU A 86 2.59 -3.51 9.34
C LEU A 86 3.88 -2.72 9.07
N ARG A 87 5.06 -3.28 9.40
CA ARG A 87 6.33 -2.60 9.08
C ARG A 87 6.48 -2.38 7.59
N HIS A 88 6.29 -3.41 6.79
CA HIS A 88 6.43 -3.33 5.34
C HIS A 88 5.34 -2.48 4.69
N ALA A 89 4.10 -2.52 5.16
CA ALA A 89 3.03 -1.64 4.68
C ALA A 89 3.36 -0.15 4.95
N ARG A 90 3.89 0.18 6.15
CA ARG A 90 4.34 1.55 6.46
C ARG A 90 5.51 1.99 5.57
N ASP A 91 6.45 1.08 5.26
CA ASP A 91 7.54 1.38 4.34
C ASP A 91 7.02 1.66 2.92
N ALA A 92 6.02 0.92 2.43
CA ALA A 92 5.39 1.17 1.15
C ALA A 92 4.76 2.57 1.09
N VAL A 93 3.97 2.95 2.10
CA VAL A 93 3.37 4.29 2.22
C VAL A 93 4.44 5.38 2.27
N ARG A 94 5.52 5.18 3.04
CA ARG A 94 6.62 6.15 3.15
C ARG A 94 7.37 6.33 1.84
N LEU A 95 7.55 5.27 1.07
CA LEU A 95 8.28 5.27 -0.21
C LEU A 95 7.44 5.84 -1.36
N ALA A 96 6.12 5.66 -1.33
CA ALA A 96 5.19 6.18 -2.32
C ALA A 96 3.93 6.78 -1.65
N PRO A 97 4.04 7.99 -1.06
CA PRO A 97 3.00 8.59 -0.21
C PRO A 97 1.77 9.10 -0.99
N ARG A 98 1.75 8.96 -2.30
CA ARG A 98 0.62 9.36 -3.16
C ARG A 98 -0.07 8.17 -3.81
N GLU A 99 0.20 6.95 -3.34
CA GLU A 99 -0.43 5.74 -3.86
C GLU A 99 -1.57 5.31 -2.92
N PRO A 100 -2.85 5.51 -3.31
CA PRO A 100 -3.99 5.22 -2.44
C PRO A 100 -4.09 3.74 -2.08
N ALA A 101 -3.60 2.84 -2.94
CA ALA A 101 -3.60 1.40 -2.66
C ALA A 101 -2.76 1.04 -1.43
N TYR A 102 -1.63 1.74 -1.20
CA TYR A 102 -0.78 1.46 -0.05
C TYR A 102 -1.36 1.99 1.26
N GLU A 103 -2.00 3.17 1.22
CA GLU A 103 -2.76 3.68 2.37
C GLU A 103 -3.93 2.75 2.72
N THR A 104 -4.67 2.27 1.71
CA THR A 104 -5.77 1.32 1.89
C THR A 104 -5.27 -0.01 2.46
N GLY A 105 -4.17 -0.55 1.91
CA GLY A 105 -3.58 -1.80 2.40
C GLY A 105 -3.10 -1.70 3.85
N LEU A 106 -2.42 -0.60 4.21
CA LEU A 106 -2.02 -0.36 5.61
C LEU A 106 -3.25 -0.24 6.52
N ALA A 107 -4.30 0.45 6.08
CA ALA A 107 -5.52 0.57 6.87
C ALA A 107 -6.21 -0.78 7.09
N THR A 108 -6.23 -1.66 6.08
CA THR A 108 -6.78 -3.01 6.23
C THR A 108 -6.03 -3.81 7.29
N LEU A 109 -4.69 -3.81 7.25
CA LEU A 109 -3.87 -4.48 8.27
C LEU A 109 -4.10 -3.90 9.68
N LEU A 110 -4.29 -2.60 9.80
CA LEU A 110 -4.63 -1.95 11.08
C LEU A 110 -6.04 -2.36 11.57
N LEU A 111 -6.99 -2.61 10.67
CA LEU A 111 -8.33 -3.10 11.02
C LEU A 111 -8.31 -4.54 11.52
N ASP A 112 -7.45 -5.38 10.96
CA ASP A 112 -7.25 -6.76 11.39
C ASP A 112 -6.65 -6.79 12.82
N GLU A 113 -5.77 -5.84 13.14
CA GLU A 113 -5.23 -5.61 14.49
C GLU A 113 -6.21 -4.89 15.46
N GLY A 114 -7.42 -4.55 15.02
CA GLY A 114 -8.38 -3.79 15.83
C GLY A 114 -8.03 -2.31 16.04
N ARG A 115 -7.03 -1.77 15.34
CA ARG A 115 -6.54 -0.38 15.44
C ARG A 115 -7.39 0.57 14.59
N VAL A 116 -8.70 0.55 14.85
CA VAL A 116 -9.71 1.28 14.05
C VAL A 116 -9.43 2.78 13.91
N PRO A 117 -9.05 3.55 14.97
CA PRO A 117 -8.80 4.98 14.80
C PRO A 117 -7.66 5.30 13.83
N GLU A 118 -6.60 4.48 13.83
CA GLU A 118 -5.48 4.66 12.91
C GLU A 118 -5.88 4.31 11.47
N ALA A 119 -6.64 3.24 11.29
CA ALA A 119 -7.17 2.86 9.98
C ALA A 119 -8.03 3.96 9.35
N VAL A 120 -8.88 4.65 10.14
CA VAL A 120 -9.66 5.81 9.67
C VAL A 120 -8.76 6.91 9.09
N VAL A 121 -7.63 7.20 9.73
CA VAL A 121 -6.68 8.23 9.24
C VAL A 121 -6.14 7.86 7.87
N HIS A 122 -5.71 6.61 7.69
CA HIS A 122 -5.16 6.13 6.42
C HIS A 122 -6.23 6.04 5.33
N LEU A 123 -7.43 5.59 5.65
CA LEU A 123 -8.54 5.55 4.68
C LEU A 123 -9.03 6.93 4.25
N ARG A 124 -9.03 7.93 5.14
CA ARG A 124 -9.32 9.31 4.74
C ARG A 124 -8.29 9.82 3.73
N ARG A 125 -7.00 9.58 3.95
CA ARG A 125 -5.95 9.93 2.98
C ARG A 125 -6.14 9.20 1.65
N ALA A 126 -6.45 7.91 1.68
CA ALA A 126 -6.74 7.14 0.47
C ALA A 126 -7.96 7.72 -0.30
N ALA A 127 -9.03 8.09 0.41
CA ALA A 127 -10.22 8.70 -0.18
C ALA A 127 -9.96 10.10 -0.77
N ASP A 128 -9.07 10.87 -0.16
CA ASP A 128 -8.64 12.18 -0.70
C ASP A 128 -7.81 12.03 -1.97
N MET A 129 -6.97 10.99 -2.05
CA MET A 129 -6.16 10.69 -3.24
C MET A 129 -6.95 10.00 -4.35
N ALA A 130 -7.98 9.22 -4.01
CA ALA A 130 -8.86 8.52 -4.94
C ALA A 130 -10.33 8.94 -4.75
N PRO A 131 -10.69 10.21 -5.03
CA PRO A 131 -12.02 10.75 -4.71
C PRO A 131 -13.17 10.07 -5.47
N HIS A 132 -12.86 9.41 -6.58
CA HIS A 132 -13.82 8.72 -7.44
C HIS A 132 -13.83 7.18 -7.25
N SER A 133 -13.16 6.65 -6.21
CA SER A 133 -13.22 5.21 -5.91
C SER A 133 -14.36 4.92 -4.93
N PRO A 134 -15.43 4.25 -5.37
CA PRO A 134 -16.52 3.83 -4.50
C PRO A 134 -16.06 2.76 -3.50
N GLU A 135 -15.04 1.95 -3.84
CA GLU A 135 -14.48 0.92 -2.97
C GLU A 135 -13.82 1.53 -1.74
N VAL A 136 -12.97 2.55 -1.93
CA VAL A 136 -12.31 3.27 -0.83
C VAL A 136 -13.34 3.97 0.05
N ARG A 137 -14.35 4.60 -0.55
CA ARG A 137 -15.46 5.25 0.19
C ARG A 137 -16.25 4.25 1.03
N LEU A 138 -16.54 3.07 0.46
CA LEU A 138 -17.25 2.01 1.17
C LEU A 138 -16.43 1.50 2.36
N LEU A 139 -15.14 1.22 2.15
CA LEU A 139 -14.24 0.76 3.21
C LEU A 139 -14.09 1.80 4.33
N LEU A 140 -13.99 3.09 3.96
CA LEU A 140 -13.98 4.19 4.94
C LEU A 140 -15.28 4.24 5.73
N ALA A 141 -16.45 4.11 5.08
CA ALA A 141 -17.74 4.10 5.74
C ALA A 141 -17.89 2.95 6.75
N ASP A 142 -17.49 1.73 6.35
CA ASP A 142 -17.48 0.57 7.25
C ASP A 142 -16.54 0.75 8.44
N THR A 143 -15.40 1.39 8.21
CA THR A 143 -14.43 1.68 9.27
C THR A 143 -14.96 2.75 10.22
N LEU A 144 -15.60 3.80 9.72
CA LEU A 144 -16.26 4.84 10.53
C LEU A 144 -17.41 4.26 11.36
N ARG A 145 -18.15 3.29 10.81
CA ARG A 145 -19.17 2.54 11.56
C ARG A 145 -18.56 1.79 12.74
N ARG A 146 -17.41 1.14 12.56
CA ARG A 146 -16.67 0.47 13.64
C ARG A 146 -16.13 1.46 14.68
N ALA A 147 -15.77 2.67 14.23
CA ALA A 147 -15.30 3.76 15.09
C ALA A 147 -16.43 4.49 15.85
N GLY A 148 -17.72 4.22 15.53
CA GLY A 148 -18.87 4.90 16.12
C GLY A 148 -19.18 6.28 15.52
N ASP A 149 -18.50 6.68 14.44
CA ASP A 149 -18.77 7.95 13.73
C ASP A 149 -19.94 7.73 12.74
N VAL A 150 -21.15 7.85 13.25
CA VAL A 150 -22.39 7.59 12.48
C VAL A 150 -22.56 8.59 11.34
N ASP A 151 -22.31 9.88 11.60
CA ASP A 151 -22.46 10.93 10.58
C ASP A 151 -21.44 10.78 9.45
N GLY A 152 -20.20 10.47 9.79
CA GLY A 152 -19.16 10.18 8.83
C GLY A 152 -19.49 8.94 7.99
N MET A 153 -19.92 7.86 8.61
CA MET A 153 -20.36 6.64 7.97
C MET A 153 -21.47 6.91 6.95
N GLU A 154 -22.55 7.60 7.36
CA GLU A 154 -23.67 7.91 6.45
C GLU A 154 -23.24 8.73 5.24
N ARG A 155 -22.36 9.70 5.45
CA ARG A 155 -21.84 10.54 4.37
C ARG A 155 -21.05 9.71 3.38
N GLU A 156 -20.14 8.84 3.85
CA GLU A 156 -19.30 8.04 2.94
C GLU A 156 -20.08 6.93 2.22
N TYR A 157 -21.09 6.32 2.83
CA TYR A 157 -22.00 5.41 2.12
C TYR A 157 -22.78 6.12 1.01
N ARG A 158 -23.30 7.34 1.26
CA ARG A 158 -23.98 8.13 0.22
C ARG A 158 -23.03 8.47 -0.94
N ASN A 159 -21.77 8.84 -0.62
CA ASN A 159 -20.74 9.11 -1.63
C ASN A 159 -20.45 7.86 -2.48
N ALA A 160 -20.27 6.70 -1.86
CA ALA A 160 -20.05 5.44 -2.57
C ALA A 160 -21.25 5.09 -3.50
N MET A 161 -22.50 5.25 -3.03
CA MET A 161 -23.68 5.03 -3.85
C MET A 161 -23.81 6.01 -5.01
N HIS A 162 -23.38 7.25 -4.82
CA HIS A 162 -23.40 8.27 -5.88
C HIS A 162 -22.36 7.97 -6.96
N LEU A 163 -21.20 7.46 -6.59
CA LEU A 163 -20.15 7.09 -7.52
C LEU A 163 -20.47 5.82 -8.35
N ALA A 164 -21.23 4.88 -7.79
CA ALA A 164 -21.60 3.63 -8.45
C ALA A 164 -23.11 3.30 -8.26
N PRO A 165 -24.04 4.08 -8.82
CA PRO A 165 -25.45 4.05 -8.45
C PRO A 165 -26.19 2.75 -8.76
N GLY A 166 -25.73 1.96 -9.70
CA GLY A 166 -26.37 0.70 -10.13
C GLY A 166 -25.61 -0.57 -9.76
N GLY A 167 -24.44 -0.46 -9.08
CA GLY A 167 -23.55 -1.58 -8.81
C GLY A 167 -23.83 -2.32 -7.50
N ALA A 168 -23.16 -3.47 -7.34
CA ALA A 168 -23.20 -4.26 -6.10
C ALA A 168 -22.75 -3.42 -4.87
N LEU A 169 -21.78 -2.53 -5.04
CA LEU A 169 -21.29 -1.64 -3.98
C LEU A 169 -22.39 -0.70 -3.47
N ALA A 170 -23.23 -0.16 -4.37
CA ALA A 170 -24.37 0.66 -3.95
C ALA A 170 -25.48 -0.15 -3.23
N ALA A 171 -25.62 -1.42 -3.56
CA ALA A 171 -26.53 -2.31 -2.84
C ALA A 171 -26.03 -2.58 -1.42
N ILE A 172 -24.76 -2.90 -1.26
CA ILE A 172 -24.08 -3.10 0.04
C ILE A 172 -24.19 -1.82 0.89
N ALA A 173 -23.86 -0.65 0.31
CA ALA A 173 -23.92 0.63 1.02
C ALA A 173 -25.36 0.95 1.50
N ARG A 174 -26.38 0.67 0.68
CA ARG A 174 -27.81 0.86 1.06
C ARG A 174 -28.21 -0.04 2.22
N GLU A 175 -27.80 -1.29 2.17
CA GLU A 175 -28.13 -2.28 3.22
C GLU A 175 -27.47 -1.87 4.55
N HIS A 176 -26.19 -1.53 4.54
CA HIS A 176 -25.47 -1.09 5.74
C HIS A 176 -26.03 0.21 6.30
N LEU A 177 -26.42 1.16 5.44
CA LEU A 177 -27.03 2.42 5.87
C LEU A 177 -28.41 2.17 6.50
N LYS A 178 -29.22 1.27 5.94
CA LYS A 178 -30.52 0.87 6.51
C LYS A 178 -30.34 0.22 7.88
N ALA A 179 -29.45 -0.76 7.98
CA ALA A 179 -29.17 -1.47 9.24
C ALA A 179 -28.63 -0.53 10.34
N ALA A 180 -27.83 0.47 9.97
CA ALA A 180 -27.34 1.46 10.92
C ALA A 180 -28.45 2.35 11.46
N ARG A 181 -29.37 2.78 10.63
CA ARG A 181 -30.55 3.59 11.03
C ARG A 181 -31.52 2.82 11.93
N GLU A 182 -31.77 1.55 11.62
CA GLU A 182 -32.62 0.68 12.42
C GLU A 182 -32.06 0.47 13.85
N ARG A 183 -30.73 0.43 14.01
CA ARG A 183 -30.06 0.33 15.32
C ARG A 183 -30.02 1.66 16.09
N ALA A 184 -30.11 2.80 15.40
CA ALA A 184 -30.15 4.12 15.99
C ALA A 184 -31.55 4.62 16.32
N ALA A 185 -32.58 3.91 15.88
CA ALA A 185 -33.95 4.20 16.24
C ALA A 185 -34.21 3.83 17.71
N PRO A 186 -34.86 4.70 18.50
CA PRO A 186 -35.12 4.52 19.94
C PRO A 186 -36.08 3.34 20.22
#